data_b4c4b4e1f03648879a21399fbed28b04
#
_entry.id   b4c4b4e1f03648879a21399fbed28b04
#
_cell.length_a   1.000
_cell.length_b   1.000
_cell.length_c   1.000
_cell.angle_alpha   90.00
_cell.angle_beta   90.00
_cell.angle_gamma   90.00
#
_symmetry.space_group_name_H-M   'P 1'
#
loop_
_entity.id
_entity.type
_entity.pdbx_description
1 polymer ?
#
loop_
_entity_poly.entity_id
_entity_poly.type
_entity_poly.pdbx_seq_one_letter_code
_entity_poly.pdbx_strand_id
1 'polypeptide(L)'
;MLSTRALFQQIYADDEAYQLFCSVAAGGEDQGGWENERITELTTDPVLAPKIARHGADERKHGRIFTQLLHKRGLSKVAIPPETDYCMLLERQGIGLSHDRLTSDRPLDQREIITYLAHSRVTEQRASEQMRQLVKAYGSNPELDKAMRMISADEDNHLAYCHEELLRLSAAGHGPYIRHALESIARGEIRTHRDVGLAVMASMGRILRWPRHQRLLLAAGLHALYLYDHLYGWRRMVSLRTPAKRNALG
;
A
#
# COMPACT_ATOMS: atom_id res chain seq x y z
N MET A 1 -18.82 16.15 -12.19
CA MET A 1 -18.07 15.57 -11.05
C MET A 1 -17.03 14.62 -11.63
N LEU A 2 -15.74 14.78 -11.31
CA LEU A 2 -14.71 13.85 -11.75
C LEU A 2 -14.89 12.53 -11.00
N SER A 3 -15.22 11.46 -11.74
CA SER A 3 -15.19 10.11 -11.16
C SER A 3 -13.73 9.65 -11.02
N THR A 4 -13.46 8.72 -10.09
CA THR A 4 -12.14 8.07 -9.95
C THR A 4 -11.65 7.53 -11.31
N ARG A 5 -12.53 6.93 -12.10
CA ARG A 5 -12.22 6.46 -13.44
C ARG A 5 -11.76 7.59 -14.35
N ALA A 6 -12.47 8.72 -14.39
CA ALA A 6 -12.09 9.87 -15.24
C ALA A 6 -10.74 10.47 -14.83
N LEU A 7 -10.44 10.49 -13.51
CA LEU A 7 -9.16 10.94 -12.98
C LEU A 7 -8.01 10.06 -13.48
N PHE A 8 -8.13 8.74 -13.33
CA PHE A 8 -7.09 7.81 -13.79
C PHE A 8 -6.94 7.81 -15.31
N GLN A 9 -8.04 8.03 -16.06
CA GLN A 9 -7.95 8.18 -17.51
C GLN A 9 -7.19 9.45 -17.93
N GLN A 10 -7.32 10.57 -17.19
CA GLN A 10 -6.51 11.77 -17.44
C GLN A 10 -5.04 11.52 -17.16
N ILE A 11 -4.71 10.88 -16.04
CA ILE A 11 -3.33 10.50 -15.70
C ILE A 11 -2.75 9.59 -16.80
N TYR A 12 -3.51 8.61 -17.25
CA TYR A 12 -3.06 7.69 -18.30
C TYR A 12 -2.86 8.36 -19.65
N ALA A 13 -3.65 9.39 -19.99
CA ALA A 13 -3.57 10.09 -21.27
C ALA A 13 -2.40 11.08 -21.40
N ASP A 14 -1.76 11.45 -20.29
CA ASP A 14 -0.64 12.38 -20.24
C ASP A 14 0.64 11.66 -19.79
N ASP A 15 1.70 11.74 -20.59
CA ASP A 15 2.93 10.98 -20.36
C ASP A 15 3.66 11.41 -19.08
N GLU A 16 3.68 12.71 -18.76
CA GLU A 16 4.33 13.21 -17.53
C GLU A 16 3.57 12.77 -16.28
N ALA A 17 2.24 12.85 -16.30
CA ALA A 17 1.39 12.39 -15.20
C ALA A 17 1.47 10.88 -15.02
N TYR A 18 1.46 10.12 -16.11
CA TYR A 18 1.60 8.67 -16.09
C TYR A 18 2.98 8.23 -15.59
N GLN A 19 4.03 8.96 -16.02
CA GLN A 19 5.39 8.72 -15.57
C GLN A 19 5.54 8.92 -14.06
N LEU A 20 5.01 10.03 -13.53
CA LEU A 20 5.00 10.27 -12.08
C LEU A 20 4.20 9.19 -11.34
N PHE A 21 3.00 8.84 -11.81
CA PHE A 21 2.15 7.82 -11.21
C PHE A 21 2.87 6.47 -11.09
N CYS A 22 3.42 5.97 -12.20
CA CYS A 22 4.14 4.69 -12.20
C CYS A 22 5.45 4.75 -11.40
N SER A 23 6.13 5.91 -11.35
CA SER A 23 7.36 6.07 -10.57
C SER A 23 7.09 6.04 -9.07
N VAL A 24 6.00 6.68 -8.61
CA VAL A 24 5.57 6.63 -7.21
C VAL A 24 5.21 5.20 -6.82
N ALA A 25 4.41 4.52 -7.65
CA ALA A 25 4.03 3.12 -7.39
C ALA A 25 5.27 2.21 -7.36
N ALA A 26 6.12 2.26 -8.40
CA ALA A 26 7.34 1.43 -8.46
C ALA A 26 8.30 1.70 -7.29
N GLY A 27 8.38 2.94 -6.81
CA GLY A 27 9.21 3.30 -5.66
C GLY A 27 8.73 2.65 -4.35
N GLY A 28 7.42 2.67 -4.12
CA GLY A 28 6.82 2.02 -2.95
C GLY A 28 7.00 0.51 -2.96
N GLU A 29 6.74 -0.14 -4.09
CA GLU A 29 6.93 -1.58 -4.28
C GLU A 29 8.40 -2.01 -4.12
N ASP A 30 9.34 -1.26 -4.72
CA ASP A 30 10.78 -1.53 -4.58
C ASP A 30 11.22 -1.41 -3.10
N GLN A 31 10.71 -0.43 -2.36
CA GLN A 31 10.98 -0.26 -0.93
C GLN A 31 10.36 -1.40 -0.10
N GLY A 32 9.09 -1.73 -0.33
CA GLY A 32 8.42 -2.86 0.32
C GLY A 32 9.16 -4.18 0.08
N GLY A 33 9.62 -4.40 -1.15
CA GLY A 33 10.43 -5.56 -1.51
C GLY A 33 11.73 -5.63 -0.70
N TRP A 34 12.46 -4.52 -0.58
CA TRP A 34 13.68 -4.44 0.23
C TRP A 34 13.41 -4.70 1.71
N GLU A 35 12.38 -4.08 2.27
CA GLU A 35 12.01 -4.27 3.68
C GLU A 35 11.68 -5.73 3.98
N ASN A 36 10.86 -6.37 3.15
CA ASN A 36 10.49 -7.78 3.31
C ASN A 36 11.69 -8.73 3.17
N GLU A 37 12.64 -8.44 2.25
CA GLU A 37 13.90 -9.19 2.14
C GLU A 37 14.71 -9.12 3.45
N ARG A 38 14.88 -7.91 4.01
CA ARG A 38 15.60 -7.73 5.29
C ARG A 38 14.85 -8.36 6.45
N ILE A 39 13.55 -8.23 6.53
CA ILE A 39 12.73 -8.85 7.58
C ILE A 39 12.81 -10.38 7.50
N THR A 40 12.84 -10.94 6.30
CA THR A 40 13.05 -12.38 6.08
C THR A 40 14.37 -12.86 6.71
N GLU A 41 15.47 -12.15 6.42
CA GLU A 41 16.81 -12.49 6.93
C GLU A 41 16.87 -12.40 8.46
N LEU A 42 16.14 -11.47 9.07
CA LEU A 42 16.09 -11.23 10.51
C LEU A 42 15.06 -12.08 11.25
N THR A 43 14.20 -12.82 10.51
CA THR A 43 13.14 -13.66 11.08
C THR A 43 13.65 -15.08 11.35
N THR A 44 13.59 -15.51 12.61
CA THR A 44 14.01 -16.86 13.03
C THR A 44 12.91 -17.91 12.99
N ASP A 45 11.65 -17.52 12.82
CA ASP A 45 10.51 -18.45 12.69
C ASP A 45 10.54 -19.12 11.29
N PRO A 46 10.79 -20.46 11.23
CA PRO A 46 10.94 -21.16 9.95
C PRO A 46 9.63 -21.31 9.16
N VAL A 47 8.49 -21.04 9.77
CA VAL A 47 7.18 -21.07 9.11
C VAL A 47 6.83 -19.70 8.56
N LEU A 48 7.20 -18.62 9.25
CA LEU A 48 6.89 -17.26 8.87
C LEU A 48 7.88 -16.72 7.82
N ALA A 49 9.18 -16.98 7.96
CA ALA A 49 10.20 -16.45 7.06
C ALA A 49 9.92 -16.72 5.56
N PRO A 50 9.54 -17.94 5.13
CA PRO A 50 9.19 -18.19 3.73
C PRO A 50 7.99 -17.40 3.22
N LYS A 51 7.01 -17.07 4.07
CA LYS A 51 5.85 -16.25 3.71
C LYS A 51 6.26 -14.81 3.45
N ILE A 52 7.14 -14.26 4.31
CA ILE A 52 7.70 -12.92 4.15
C ILE A 52 8.58 -12.85 2.89
N ALA A 53 9.43 -13.86 2.66
CA ALA A 53 10.26 -13.94 1.47
C ALA A 53 9.43 -13.92 0.17
N ARG A 54 8.32 -14.65 0.15
CA ARG A 54 7.40 -14.62 -0.99
C ARG A 54 6.77 -13.24 -1.17
N HIS A 55 6.31 -12.61 -0.10
CA HIS A 55 5.79 -11.25 -0.13
C HIS A 55 6.80 -10.29 -0.76
N GLY A 56 8.05 -10.26 -0.26
CA GLY A 56 9.10 -9.42 -0.82
C GLY A 56 9.39 -9.69 -2.31
N ALA A 57 9.33 -10.95 -2.74
CA ALA A 57 9.50 -11.32 -4.15
C ALA A 57 8.33 -10.81 -5.03
N ASP A 58 7.10 -10.83 -4.51
CA ASP A 58 5.92 -10.29 -5.18
C ASP A 58 6.01 -8.75 -5.28
N GLU A 59 6.40 -8.03 -4.21
CA GLU A 59 6.66 -6.58 -4.23
C GLU A 59 7.69 -6.20 -5.31
N ARG A 60 8.83 -6.92 -5.37
CA ARG A 60 9.83 -6.72 -6.43
C ARG A 60 9.26 -6.96 -7.83
N LYS A 61 8.36 -7.90 -7.98
CA LYS A 61 7.65 -8.16 -9.24
C LYS A 61 6.73 -6.98 -9.58
N HIS A 62 5.99 -6.43 -8.63
CA HIS A 62 5.11 -5.28 -8.81
C HIS A 62 5.90 -4.03 -9.25
N GLY A 63 7.03 -3.73 -8.60
CA GLY A 63 7.93 -2.65 -9.01
C GLY A 63 8.40 -2.78 -10.45
N ARG A 64 8.76 -4.03 -10.86
CA ARG A 64 9.12 -4.32 -12.27
C ARG A 64 7.93 -4.14 -13.22
N ILE A 65 6.71 -4.50 -12.83
CA ILE A 65 5.51 -4.30 -13.65
C ILE A 65 5.31 -2.80 -13.94
N PHE A 66 5.33 -1.94 -12.93
CA PHE A 66 5.19 -0.48 -13.14
C PHE A 66 6.32 0.09 -14.00
N THR A 67 7.56 -0.38 -13.80
CA THR A 67 8.70 0.01 -14.63
C THR A 67 8.54 -0.43 -16.10
N GLN A 68 8.06 -1.65 -16.33
CA GLN A 68 7.80 -2.16 -17.69
C GLN A 68 6.66 -1.39 -18.37
N LEU A 69 5.62 -0.99 -17.64
CA LEU A 69 4.54 -0.15 -18.17
C LEU A 69 5.06 1.21 -18.66
N LEU A 70 6.07 1.80 -17.98
CA LEU A 70 6.76 3.00 -18.45
C LEU A 70 7.55 2.73 -19.74
N HIS A 71 8.38 1.69 -19.73
CA HIS A 71 9.26 1.37 -20.87
C HIS A 71 8.46 1.12 -22.15
N LYS A 72 7.28 0.52 -22.08
CA LYS A 72 6.40 0.30 -23.24
C LYS A 72 5.90 1.59 -23.88
N ARG A 73 5.95 2.70 -23.14
CA ARG A 73 5.65 4.05 -23.64
C ARG A 73 6.91 4.85 -24.01
N GLY A 74 8.09 4.23 -23.94
CA GLY A 74 9.36 4.94 -24.13
C GLY A 74 9.73 5.87 -22.97
N LEU A 75 9.10 5.67 -21.79
CA LEU A 75 9.34 6.46 -20.58
C LEU A 75 10.24 5.68 -19.60
N SER A 76 10.86 6.39 -18.66
CA SER A 76 11.67 5.83 -17.57
C SER A 76 11.20 6.33 -16.22
N LYS A 77 11.60 5.69 -15.12
CA LYS A 77 11.32 6.21 -13.77
C LYS A 77 11.94 7.59 -13.58
N VAL A 78 11.25 8.45 -12.87
CA VAL A 78 11.72 9.78 -12.45
C VAL A 78 11.86 9.84 -10.93
N ALA A 79 12.66 10.79 -10.44
CA ALA A 79 12.70 11.08 -9.02
C ALA A 79 11.31 11.56 -8.54
N ILE A 80 10.84 10.97 -7.47
CA ILE A 80 9.55 11.34 -6.88
C ILE A 80 9.73 12.45 -5.84
N PRO A 81 8.78 13.40 -5.74
CA PRO A 81 8.80 14.37 -4.67
C PRO A 81 8.75 13.67 -3.30
N PRO A 82 9.61 14.06 -2.31
CA PRO A 82 9.65 13.39 -1.00
C PRO A 82 8.31 13.35 -0.27
N GLU A 83 7.45 14.33 -0.50
CA GLU A 83 6.10 14.37 0.07
C GLU A 83 5.12 13.37 -0.56
N THR A 84 5.51 12.70 -1.64
CA THR A 84 4.74 11.61 -2.29
C THR A 84 5.27 10.22 -1.95
N ASP A 85 6.35 10.14 -1.19
CA ASP A 85 6.94 8.87 -0.74
C ASP A 85 6.19 8.36 0.49
N TYR A 86 5.30 7.40 0.25
CA TYR A 86 4.43 6.83 1.27
C TYR A 86 5.21 6.07 2.36
N CYS A 87 6.18 5.24 1.95
CA CYS A 87 6.97 4.42 2.87
C CYS A 87 7.82 5.29 3.80
N MET A 88 8.54 6.27 3.24
CA MET A 88 9.32 7.23 4.03
C MET A 88 8.44 8.02 5.02
N LEU A 89 7.24 8.42 4.60
CA LEU A 89 6.34 9.20 5.48
C LEU A 89 5.73 8.34 6.58
N LEU A 90 5.48 7.04 6.35
CA LEU A 90 5.11 6.09 7.40
C LEU A 90 6.23 5.94 8.43
N GLU A 91 7.46 5.71 7.98
CA GLU A 91 8.63 5.57 8.86
C GLU A 91 8.86 6.82 9.73
N ARG A 92 8.76 8.02 9.15
CA ARG A 92 8.87 9.30 9.89
C ARG A 92 7.82 9.45 11.00
N GLN A 93 6.70 8.78 10.89
CA GLN A 93 5.66 8.71 11.92
C GLN A 93 5.86 7.55 12.90
N GLY A 94 6.97 6.81 12.80
CA GLY A 94 7.26 5.65 13.64
C GLY A 94 6.36 4.45 13.34
N ILE A 95 5.88 4.33 12.11
CA ILE A 95 5.02 3.23 11.65
C ILE A 95 5.88 2.20 10.94
N GLY A 96 5.77 0.94 11.36
CA GLY A 96 6.62 -0.15 10.87
C GLY A 96 7.94 -0.26 11.63
N LEU A 97 8.87 -1.00 11.07
CA LEU A 97 10.25 -1.10 11.55
C LEU A 97 11.10 -0.05 10.84
N SER A 98 11.94 0.68 11.59
CA SER A 98 12.76 1.73 10.99
C SER A 98 13.86 1.16 10.11
N HIS A 99 14.32 1.96 9.15
CA HIS A 99 15.44 1.61 8.27
C HIS A 99 16.68 1.21 9.09
N ASP A 100 17.01 1.98 10.13
CA ASP A 100 18.15 1.66 11.02
C ASP A 100 17.99 0.31 11.71
N ARG A 101 16.74 -0.05 12.08
CA ARG A 101 16.46 -1.38 12.67
C ARG A 101 16.66 -2.49 11.66
N LEU A 102 16.22 -2.31 10.43
CA LEU A 102 16.34 -3.30 9.35
C LEU A 102 17.75 -3.46 8.83
N THR A 103 18.61 -2.46 8.94
CA THR A 103 20.03 -2.57 8.57
C THR A 103 20.91 -3.22 9.63
N SER A 104 20.39 -3.45 10.86
CA SER A 104 21.09 -4.21 11.88
C SER A 104 21.01 -5.72 11.64
N ASP A 105 22.01 -6.49 12.11
CA ASP A 105 22.02 -7.95 11.98
C ASP A 105 21.33 -8.67 13.16
N ARG A 106 20.73 -7.92 14.09
CA ARG A 106 20.05 -8.51 15.25
C ARG A 106 18.72 -9.14 14.82
N PRO A 107 18.47 -10.44 15.12
CA PRO A 107 17.20 -11.08 14.85
C PRO A 107 16.02 -10.30 15.42
N LEU A 108 14.87 -10.38 14.75
CA LEU A 108 13.64 -9.74 15.21
C LEU A 108 13.07 -10.48 16.44
N ASP A 109 12.69 -9.71 17.44
CA ASP A 109 11.96 -10.25 18.57
C ASP A 109 10.45 -10.37 18.25
N GLN A 110 9.72 -11.01 19.17
CA GLN A 110 8.28 -11.29 18.99
C GLN A 110 7.45 -10.00 18.82
N ARG A 111 7.83 -8.90 19.47
CA ARG A 111 7.09 -7.62 19.35
C ARG A 111 7.37 -6.96 18.02
N GLU A 112 8.59 -7.03 17.54
CA GLU A 112 9.01 -6.54 16.22
C GLU A 112 8.29 -7.32 15.11
N ILE A 113 8.18 -8.63 15.22
CA ILE A 113 7.39 -9.47 14.31
C ILE A 113 5.90 -9.06 14.31
N ILE A 114 5.31 -8.83 15.48
CA ILE A 114 3.92 -8.35 15.55
C ILE A 114 3.78 -6.96 14.94
N THR A 115 4.73 -6.06 15.17
CA THR A 115 4.74 -4.73 14.58
C THR A 115 4.80 -4.80 13.07
N TYR A 116 5.69 -5.63 12.50
CA TYR A 116 5.76 -5.89 11.07
C TYR A 116 4.44 -6.41 10.51
N LEU A 117 3.90 -7.49 11.08
CA LEU A 117 2.65 -8.10 10.61
C LEU A 117 1.45 -7.13 10.71
N ALA A 118 1.40 -6.33 11.77
CA ALA A 118 0.36 -5.32 11.93
C ALA A 118 0.50 -4.18 10.91
N HIS A 119 1.75 -3.75 10.63
CA HIS A 119 2.06 -2.77 9.58
C HIS A 119 1.62 -3.30 8.22
N SER A 120 2.14 -4.45 7.80
CA SER A 120 1.75 -5.06 6.53
C SER A 120 0.23 -5.27 6.43
N ARG A 121 -0.42 -5.80 7.49
CA ARG A 121 -1.87 -5.99 7.49
C ARG A 121 -2.65 -4.70 7.19
N VAL A 122 -2.19 -3.56 7.69
CA VAL A 122 -2.84 -2.25 7.49
C VAL A 122 -2.55 -1.71 6.09
N THR A 123 -1.30 -1.76 5.65
CA THR A 123 -0.88 -1.26 4.33
C THR A 123 -1.45 -2.11 3.20
N GLU A 124 -1.45 -3.45 3.34
CA GLU A 124 -2.05 -4.37 2.37
C GLU A 124 -3.57 -4.19 2.24
N GLN A 125 -4.26 -3.88 3.35
CA GLN A 125 -5.68 -3.51 3.26
C GLN A 125 -5.88 -2.26 2.38
N ARG A 126 -5.00 -1.26 2.51
CA ARG A 126 -5.03 -0.04 1.69
C ARG A 126 -4.68 -0.34 0.23
N ALA A 127 -3.61 -1.10 -0.02
CA ALA A 127 -3.16 -1.48 -1.36
C ALA A 127 -4.25 -2.26 -2.11
N SER A 128 -4.84 -3.29 -1.47
CA SER A 128 -5.93 -4.09 -2.03
C SER A 128 -7.17 -3.22 -2.38
N GLU A 129 -7.52 -2.22 -1.53
CA GLU A 129 -8.61 -1.28 -1.84
C GLU A 129 -8.27 -0.39 -3.04
N GLN A 130 -7.05 0.10 -3.15
CA GLN A 130 -6.59 0.92 -4.28
C GLN A 130 -6.52 0.11 -5.58
N MET A 131 -5.96 -1.10 -5.54
CA MET A 131 -5.88 -1.98 -6.71
C MET A 131 -7.26 -2.30 -7.27
N ARG A 132 -8.25 -2.57 -6.42
CA ARG A 132 -9.65 -2.74 -6.88
C ARG A 132 -10.21 -1.52 -7.60
N GLN A 133 -9.81 -0.31 -7.20
CA GLN A 133 -10.21 0.91 -7.91
C GLN A 133 -9.49 1.06 -9.26
N LEU A 134 -8.19 0.72 -9.32
CA LEU A 134 -7.40 0.74 -10.56
C LEU A 134 -7.93 -0.29 -11.57
N VAL A 135 -8.26 -1.50 -11.15
CA VAL A 135 -8.90 -2.52 -12.00
C VAL A 135 -10.21 -1.97 -12.60
N LYS A 136 -11.06 -1.31 -11.79
CA LYS A 136 -12.30 -0.69 -12.30
C LYS A 136 -12.04 0.48 -13.26
N ALA A 137 -10.99 1.25 -13.02
CA ALA A 137 -10.66 2.41 -13.85
C ALA A 137 -10.07 2.00 -15.21
N TYR A 138 -9.24 0.98 -15.24
CA TYR A 138 -8.49 0.54 -16.40
C TYR A 138 -9.03 -0.71 -17.09
N GLY A 139 -10.15 -1.26 -16.67
CA GLY A 139 -10.74 -2.50 -17.21
C GLY A 139 -11.02 -2.50 -18.71
N SER A 140 -11.01 -1.33 -19.38
CA SER A 140 -11.09 -1.20 -20.84
C SER A 140 -9.72 -1.25 -21.55
N ASN A 141 -8.61 -1.23 -20.81
CA ASN A 141 -7.25 -1.34 -21.33
C ASN A 141 -6.69 -2.74 -20.97
N PRO A 142 -6.57 -3.67 -21.94
CA PRO A 142 -6.21 -5.07 -21.61
C PRO A 142 -4.87 -5.23 -20.90
N GLU A 143 -3.91 -4.35 -21.19
CA GLU A 143 -2.58 -4.42 -20.60
C GLU A 143 -2.60 -3.97 -19.14
N LEU A 144 -3.18 -2.81 -18.87
CA LEU A 144 -3.31 -2.27 -17.51
C LEU A 144 -4.24 -3.15 -16.67
N ASP A 145 -5.35 -3.62 -17.23
CA ASP A 145 -6.27 -4.52 -16.52
C ASP A 145 -5.55 -5.81 -16.08
N LYS A 146 -4.76 -6.42 -17.00
CA LYS A 146 -3.97 -7.62 -16.67
C LYS A 146 -2.96 -7.34 -15.54
N ALA A 147 -2.22 -6.23 -15.63
CA ALA A 147 -1.22 -5.84 -14.63
C ALA A 147 -1.87 -5.59 -13.27
N MET A 148 -2.92 -4.77 -13.22
CA MET A 148 -3.62 -4.42 -11.98
C MET A 148 -4.31 -5.63 -11.32
N ARG A 149 -4.86 -6.56 -12.10
CA ARG A 149 -5.44 -7.80 -11.56
C ARG A 149 -4.40 -8.73 -10.98
N MET A 150 -3.21 -8.80 -11.59
CA MET A 150 -2.11 -9.62 -11.07
C MET A 150 -1.66 -9.08 -9.71
N ILE A 151 -1.39 -7.78 -9.63
CA ILE A 151 -1.02 -7.12 -8.37
C ILE A 151 -2.15 -7.31 -7.34
N SER A 152 -3.40 -7.02 -7.69
CA SER A 152 -4.54 -7.17 -6.78
C SER A 152 -4.69 -8.58 -6.19
N ALA A 153 -4.35 -9.63 -6.95
CA ALA A 153 -4.41 -11.01 -6.45
C ALA A 153 -3.29 -11.30 -5.46
N ASP A 154 -2.09 -10.75 -5.68
CA ASP A 154 -0.97 -10.89 -4.75
C ASP A 154 -1.24 -10.11 -3.45
N GLU A 155 -1.78 -8.87 -3.52
CA GLU A 155 -2.18 -8.07 -2.36
C GLU A 155 -3.22 -8.77 -1.48
N ASP A 156 -4.19 -9.45 -2.09
CA ASP A 156 -5.17 -10.25 -1.34
C ASP A 156 -4.50 -11.44 -0.62
N ASN A 157 -3.44 -12.04 -1.20
CA ASN A 157 -2.65 -13.10 -0.55
C ASN A 157 -1.79 -12.53 0.60
N HIS A 158 -1.15 -11.36 0.41
CA HIS A 158 -0.36 -10.69 1.44
C HIS A 158 -1.24 -10.35 2.65
N LEU A 159 -2.41 -9.78 2.39
CA LEU A 159 -3.41 -9.48 3.41
C LEU A 159 -3.85 -10.73 4.18
N ALA A 160 -4.06 -11.84 3.47
CA ALA A 160 -4.52 -13.09 4.06
C ALA A 160 -3.48 -13.68 5.01
N TYR A 161 -2.21 -13.82 4.60
CA TYR A 161 -1.22 -14.43 5.49
C TYR A 161 -0.90 -13.56 6.72
N CYS A 162 -0.84 -12.23 6.56
CA CYS A 162 -0.66 -11.32 7.70
C CYS A 162 -1.81 -11.49 8.71
N HIS A 163 -3.03 -11.57 8.21
CA HIS A 163 -4.22 -11.81 9.04
C HIS A 163 -4.14 -13.14 9.80
N GLU A 164 -3.81 -14.22 9.11
CA GLU A 164 -3.68 -15.55 9.70
C GLU A 164 -2.60 -15.61 10.79
N GLU A 165 -1.42 -15.01 10.53
CA GLU A 165 -0.33 -14.98 11.50
C GLU A 165 -0.67 -14.14 12.73
N LEU A 166 -1.34 -12.99 12.55
CA LEU A 166 -1.82 -12.20 13.68
C LEU A 166 -2.87 -12.94 14.52
N LEU A 167 -3.76 -13.73 13.90
CA LEU A 167 -4.68 -14.61 14.63
C LEU A 167 -3.94 -15.69 15.40
N ARG A 168 -2.94 -16.34 14.78
CA ARG A 168 -2.10 -17.36 15.45
C ARG A 168 -1.41 -16.78 16.68
N LEU A 169 -0.80 -15.61 16.55
CA LEU A 169 -0.12 -14.92 17.65
C LEU A 169 -1.10 -14.40 18.72
N SER A 170 -2.29 -13.99 18.31
CA SER A 170 -3.35 -13.61 19.27
C SER A 170 -3.79 -14.80 20.12
N ALA A 171 -3.95 -15.99 19.53
CA ALA A 171 -4.24 -17.22 20.25
C ALA A 171 -3.09 -17.65 21.17
N ALA A 172 -1.84 -17.29 20.87
CA ALA A 172 -0.67 -17.51 21.71
C ALA A 172 -0.53 -16.49 22.87
N GLY A 173 -1.51 -15.62 23.10
CA GLY A 173 -1.55 -14.70 24.24
C GLY A 173 -1.15 -13.25 23.92
N HIS A 174 -0.76 -12.93 22.69
CA HIS A 174 -0.34 -11.57 22.29
C HIS A 174 -1.50 -10.63 21.88
N GLY A 175 -2.76 -11.07 22.04
CA GLY A 175 -3.95 -10.35 21.57
C GLY A 175 -4.03 -8.88 22.01
N PRO A 176 -3.78 -8.50 23.27
CA PRO A 176 -3.80 -7.11 23.71
C PRO A 176 -2.78 -6.22 22.97
N TYR A 177 -1.53 -6.73 22.81
CA TYR A 177 -0.48 -6.00 22.09
C TYR A 177 -0.79 -5.85 20.59
N ILE A 178 -1.28 -6.91 19.95
CA ILE A 178 -1.70 -6.89 18.54
C ILE A 178 -2.80 -5.86 18.30
N ARG A 179 -3.83 -5.80 19.15
CA ARG A 179 -4.88 -4.78 19.03
C ARG A 179 -4.33 -3.37 19.13
N HIS A 180 -3.48 -3.13 20.13
CA HIS A 180 -2.85 -1.82 20.30
C HIS A 180 -1.98 -1.43 19.08
N ALA A 181 -1.15 -2.34 18.58
CA ALA A 181 -0.31 -2.12 17.40
C ALA A 181 -1.16 -1.80 16.17
N LEU A 182 -2.17 -2.61 15.87
CA LEU A 182 -3.08 -2.39 14.74
C LEU A 182 -3.79 -1.04 14.83
N GLU A 183 -4.31 -0.65 15.98
CA GLU A 183 -5.01 0.63 16.17
C GLU A 183 -4.06 1.82 15.99
N SER A 184 -2.87 1.75 16.57
CA SER A 184 -1.86 2.80 16.46
C SER A 184 -1.42 2.98 15.00
N ILE A 185 -1.08 1.88 14.33
CA ILE A 185 -0.64 1.86 12.93
C ILE A 185 -1.75 2.35 12.01
N ALA A 186 -2.98 1.85 12.14
CA ALA A 186 -4.09 2.29 11.29
C ALA A 186 -4.37 3.78 11.40
N ARG A 187 -4.30 4.36 12.60
CA ARG A 187 -4.50 5.80 12.79
C ARG A 187 -3.37 6.63 12.18
N GLY A 188 -2.14 6.15 12.23
CA GLY A 188 -0.99 6.78 11.58
C GLY A 188 -1.09 6.66 10.06
N GLU A 189 -1.38 5.48 9.55
CA GLU A 189 -1.56 5.23 8.11
C GLU A 189 -2.61 6.15 7.50
N ILE A 190 -3.77 6.30 8.14
CA ILE A 190 -4.85 7.18 7.66
C ILE A 190 -4.38 8.64 7.52
N ARG A 191 -3.55 9.13 8.43
CA ARG A 191 -2.95 10.47 8.31
C ARG A 191 -1.97 10.55 7.16
N THR A 192 -1.05 9.58 7.08
CA THR A 192 -0.06 9.51 6.01
C THR A 192 -0.72 9.39 4.63
N HIS A 193 -1.73 8.53 4.50
CA HIS A 193 -2.48 8.36 3.25
C HIS A 193 -3.14 9.67 2.79
N ARG A 194 -3.71 10.45 3.71
CA ARG A 194 -4.22 11.81 3.39
C ARG A 194 -3.12 12.71 2.87
N ASP A 195 -1.99 12.77 3.58
CA ASP A 195 -0.91 13.73 3.28
C ASP A 195 -0.25 13.40 1.94
N VAL A 196 0.06 12.12 1.71
CA VAL A 196 0.54 11.62 0.41
C VAL A 196 -0.48 11.88 -0.71
N GLY A 197 -1.75 11.57 -0.45
CA GLY A 197 -2.82 11.79 -1.43
C GLY A 197 -2.93 13.26 -1.84
N LEU A 198 -2.84 14.19 -0.88
CA LEU A 198 -2.83 15.63 -1.17
C LEU A 198 -1.60 16.03 -1.99
N ALA A 199 -0.42 15.53 -1.65
CA ALA A 199 0.83 15.82 -2.37
C ALA A 199 0.80 15.28 -3.81
N VAL A 200 0.38 14.03 -4.00
CA VAL A 200 0.21 13.41 -5.33
C VAL A 200 -0.79 14.20 -6.16
N MET A 201 -1.97 14.53 -5.60
CA MET A 201 -2.98 15.31 -6.33
C MET A 201 -2.52 16.73 -6.64
N ALA A 202 -1.71 17.35 -5.78
CA ALA A 202 -1.12 18.67 -6.07
C ALA A 202 -0.13 18.57 -7.24
N SER A 203 0.72 17.55 -7.29
CA SER A 203 1.66 17.31 -8.40
C SER A 203 0.93 17.00 -9.71
N MET A 204 -0.05 16.08 -9.68
CA MET A 204 -0.91 15.81 -10.84
C MET A 204 -1.64 17.05 -11.32
N GLY A 205 -2.14 17.88 -10.39
CA GLY A 205 -2.83 19.13 -10.73
C GLY A 205 -1.95 20.18 -11.37
N ARG A 206 -0.62 20.16 -11.12
CA ARG A 206 0.35 21.01 -11.85
C ARG A 206 0.59 20.48 -13.26
N ILE A 207 0.89 19.19 -13.38
CA ILE A 207 1.17 18.52 -14.67
C ILE A 207 -0.03 18.64 -15.60
N LEU A 208 -1.19 18.21 -15.15
CA LEU A 208 -2.43 18.19 -15.94
C LEU A 208 -3.13 19.56 -16.02
N ARG A 209 -2.52 20.61 -15.47
CA ARG A 209 -3.02 22.00 -15.48
C ARG A 209 -4.47 22.11 -14.99
N TRP A 210 -4.83 21.36 -13.96
CA TRP A 210 -6.19 21.40 -13.44
C TRP A 210 -6.58 22.78 -12.93
N PRO A 211 -7.80 23.25 -13.25
CA PRO A 211 -8.29 24.52 -12.75
C PRO A 211 -8.41 24.52 -11.22
N ARG A 212 -8.34 25.71 -10.61
CA ARG A 212 -8.34 25.86 -9.13
C ARG A 212 -9.51 25.15 -8.45
N HIS A 213 -10.73 25.26 -9.02
CA HIS A 213 -11.91 24.63 -8.45
C HIS A 213 -11.83 23.10 -8.42
N GLN A 214 -11.23 22.48 -9.45
CA GLN A 214 -11.02 21.03 -9.50
C GLN A 214 -10.02 20.58 -8.42
N ARG A 215 -8.90 21.29 -8.27
CA ARG A 215 -7.91 21.00 -7.22
C ARG A 215 -8.51 21.12 -5.82
N LEU A 216 -9.31 22.16 -5.56
CA LEU A 216 -10.02 22.34 -4.29
C LEU A 216 -11.04 21.22 -4.03
N LEU A 217 -11.77 20.81 -5.04
CA LEU A 217 -12.76 19.72 -4.93
C LEU A 217 -12.08 18.38 -4.61
N LEU A 218 -10.96 18.07 -5.27
CA LEU A 218 -10.18 16.85 -5.00
C LEU A 218 -9.58 16.87 -3.58
N ALA A 219 -9.03 18.01 -3.15
CA ALA A 219 -8.52 18.18 -1.79
C ALA A 219 -9.64 18.00 -0.75
N ALA A 220 -10.81 18.60 -0.98
CA ALA A 220 -11.98 18.43 -0.11
C ALA A 220 -12.42 16.95 -0.06
N GLY A 221 -12.41 16.24 -1.20
CA GLY A 221 -12.69 14.81 -1.26
C GLY A 221 -11.71 13.97 -0.43
N LEU A 222 -10.41 14.25 -0.50
CA LEU A 222 -9.39 13.59 0.32
C LEU A 222 -9.57 13.87 1.81
N HIS A 223 -9.92 15.10 2.19
CA HIS A 223 -10.24 15.41 3.58
C HIS A 223 -11.52 14.71 4.06
N ALA A 224 -12.55 14.60 3.22
CA ALA A 224 -13.76 13.84 3.54
C ALA A 224 -13.46 12.35 3.74
N LEU A 225 -12.64 11.75 2.86
CA LEU A 225 -12.18 10.36 3.01
C LEU A 225 -11.37 10.20 4.31
N TYR A 226 -10.46 11.11 4.60
CA TYR A 226 -9.72 11.12 5.86
C TYR A 226 -10.64 11.13 7.07
N LEU A 227 -11.64 12.02 7.09
CA LEU A 227 -12.61 12.10 8.20
C LEU A 227 -13.42 10.81 8.34
N TYR A 228 -13.87 10.25 7.23
CA TYR A 228 -14.56 8.95 7.24
C TYR A 228 -13.66 7.84 7.81
N ASP A 229 -12.45 7.72 7.31
CA ASP A 229 -11.50 6.70 7.78
C ASP A 229 -11.12 6.92 9.25
N HIS A 230 -10.90 8.18 9.67
CA HIS A 230 -10.55 8.53 11.05
C HIS A 230 -11.67 8.20 12.04
N LEU A 231 -12.92 8.44 11.67
CA LEU A 231 -14.08 8.22 12.55
C LEU A 231 -14.61 6.78 12.51
N TYR A 232 -14.62 6.15 11.33
CA TYR A 232 -15.31 4.88 11.11
C TYR A 232 -14.45 3.83 10.40
N GLY A 233 -13.79 4.21 9.30
CA GLY A 233 -13.15 3.28 8.36
C GLY A 233 -11.96 2.53 8.94
N TRP A 234 -11.24 3.10 9.90
CA TRP A 234 -10.09 2.46 10.55
C TRP A 234 -10.40 1.07 11.12
N ARG A 235 -11.67 0.83 11.53
CA ARG A 235 -12.10 -0.45 12.11
C ARG A 235 -11.93 -1.62 11.15
N ARG A 236 -12.05 -1.40 9.84
CA ARG A 236 -11.85 -2.46 8.84
C ARG A 236 -10.38 -2.88 8.73
N MET A 237 -9.46 -1.95 8.97
CA MET A 237 -8.02 -2.19 8.92
C MET A 237 -7.51 -3.01 10.11
N VAL A 238 -8.17 -2.87 11.26
CA VAL A 238 -7.76 -3.53 12.52
C VAL A 238 -8.57 -4.78 12.84
N SER A 239 -9.61 -5.07 12.06
CA SER A 239 -10.49 -6.23 12.32
C SER A 239 -9.76 -7.53 11.99
N LEU A 240 -9.60 -8.38 13.02
CA LEU A 240 -9.12 -9.76 12.89
C LEU A 240 -10.28 -10.78 12.91
N ARG A 241 -11.48 -10.36 12.56
CA ARG A 241 -12.60 -11.30 12.38
C ARG A 241 -12.34 -12.12 11.11
N THR A 242 -12.42 -13.45 11.24
CA THR A 242 -12.37 -14.35 10.08
C THR A 242 -13.45 -13.89 9.09
N PRO A 243 -13.12 -13.59 7.83
CA PRO A 243 -14.14 -13.31 6.85
C PRO A 243 -15.12 -14.47 6.83
N ALA A 244 -16.43 -14.20 6.91
CA ALA A 244 -17.42 -15.25 6.67
C ALA A 244 -17.05 -15.90 5.33
N LYS A 245 -16.87 -17.23 5.31
CA LYS A 245 -16.58 -17.96 4.06
C LYS A 245 -17.57 -17.43 3.02
N ARG A 246 -17.09 -16.73 2.00
CA ARG A 246 -17.90 -16.47 0.81
C ARG A 246 -18.22 -17.86 0.28
N ASN A 247 -19.48 -18.28 0.46
CA ASN A 247 -19.98 -19.47 -0.22
C ASN A 247 -19.67 -19.24 -1.71
N ALA A 248 -18.81 -20.09 -2.23
CA ALA A 248 -18.63 -20.23 -3.66
C ALA A 248 -19.97 -20.75 -4.20
N LEU A 249 -20.82 -19.85 -4.61
CA LEU A 249 -22.05 -20.12 -5.35
C LEU A 249 -21.96 -19.35 -6.66
N GLY A 250 -21.87 -20.13 -7.74
CA GLY A 250 -22.17 -19.76 -9.12
C GLY A 250 -21.02 -19.23 -9.93
#